data_4efd006447510d7f7c5bc7450773c346
#
_entry.id   4efd006447510d7f7c5bc7450773c346
#
_cell.length_a   1.000
_cell.length_b   1.000
_cell.length_c   1.000
_cell.angle_alpha   90.00
_cell.angle_beta   90.00
_cell.angle_gamma   90.00
#
_symmetry.space_group_name_H-M   'P 1'
#
loop_
_entity.id
_entity.type
_entity.pdbx_description
1 polymer ?
#
loop_
_entity_poly.entity_id
_entity_poly.type
_entity_poly.pdbx_seq_one_letter_code
_entity_poly.pdbx_strand_id
1 'polypeptide(L)'
;MNMQSRSDSYAAAGVDITAGYRAVELMKTHIAKTMTAGALSDIGGFGGLFELDLTGISRPVLVSGTDGVGTKLKLAFLMDKHDTVGIDCVAMCVNDIICVGAKPLFFLDYIACGKNIPEKIADIVSGVAEGCVQSGASLIGGETAEMPGFYPVDEYDLAGFSVGVVDKAKVFDKTTIQPGDVILGLPSSGVHSNGFSLVRKVLDVEHADLKAPVEALGGRSLGETLLPPTRIYVKSILALMEQVQIKSVSHITGGGFYENIPRSLPQGMTAKIKEANVPVLPIFTLIEKAGSVPRREMFNTFNMGIGMTMVVAREEAENRVNEALAEMALGNSPVVWAKLSPATRVSSYGKNKDCRAGLRRRHQSAGPAGRPEGGGADRWRDRPGHLQQRQRLCPDPGCPGRGSRCGVQPKGTGKPSGF
;
A
#
# COMPACT_ATOMS: atom_id res chain seq x y z
N MET A 1 -31.16 -14.53 -19.12
CA MET A 1 -32.18 -14.21 -18.12
C MET A 1 -31.50 -13.44 -17.00
N ASN A 2 -31.71 -12.11 -16.92
CA ASN A 2 -31.22 -11.33 -15.79
C ASN A 2 -32.12 -11.58 -14.58
N MET A 3 -31.80 -12.58 -13.79
CA MET A 3 -32.41 -12.72 -12.47
C MET A 3 -31.70 -11.72 -11.52
N GLN A 4 -32.20 -10.49 -11.49
CA GLN A 4 -31.83 -9.54 -10.44
C GLN A 4 -32.55 -9.99 -9.15
N SER A 5 -31.78 -10.41 -8.16
CA SER A 5 -32.31 -10.73 -6.84
C SER A 5 -32.80 -9.45 -6.16
N ARG A 6 -33.97 -9.51 -5.53
CA ARG A 6 -34.50 -8.42 -4.71
C ARG A 6 -34.89 -8.98 -3.33
N SER A 7 -34.52 -8.31 -2.28
CA SER A 7 -34.89 -8.68 -0.91
C SER A 7 -35.37 -7.45 -0.15
N ASP A 8 -36.67 -7.36 0.06
CA ASP A 8 -37.27 -6.22 0.78
C ASP A 8 -36.85 -6.17 2.24
N SER A 9 -36.60 -7.33 2.88
CA SER A 9 -36.10 -7.40 4.25
C SER A 9 -34.65 -6.94 4.33
N TYR A 10 -33.84 -7.18 3.31
CA TYR A 10 -32.44 -6.76 3.27
C TYR A 10 -32.34 -5.26 2.98
N ALA A 11 -33.22 -4.75 2.12
CA ALA A 11 -33.37 -3.31 1.88
C ALA A 11 -33.83 -2.56 3.15
N ALA A 12 -34.75 -3.14 3.92
CA ALA A 12 -35.18 -2.60 5.22
C ALA A 12 -34.03 -2.60 6.26
N ALA A 13 -33.03 -3.47 6.12
CA ALA A 13 -31.82 -3.48 6.93
C ALA A 13 -30.74 -2.49 6.42
N GLY A 14 -31.02 -1.73 5.36
CA GLY A 14 -30.14 -0.68 4.83
C GLY A 14 -29.24 -1.11 3.67
N VAL A 15 -29.40 -2.32 3.10
CA VAL A 15 -28.57 -2.84 1.99
C VAL A 15 -29.38 -2.91 0.70
N ASP A 16 -28.92 -2.18 -0.33
CA ASP A 16 -29.56 -2.16 -1.66
C ASP A 16 -28.81 -3.03 -2.67
N ILE A 17 -29.30 -4.27 -2.84
CA ILE A 17 -28.75 -5.22 -3.83
C ILE A 17 -28.81 -4.67 -5.26
N THR A 18 -29.86 -3.89 -5.59
CA THR A 18 -30.03 -3.35 -6.95
C THR A 18 -29.01 -2.26 -7.29
N ALA A 19 -28.61 -1.48 -6.27
CA ALA A 19 -27.50 -0.53 -6.39
C ALA A 19 -26.18 -1.26 -6.68
N GLY A 20 -25.94 -2.41 -6.04
CA GLY A 20 -24.78 -3.25 -6.34
C GLY A 20 -24.71 -3.70 -7.79
N TYR A 21 -25.81 -4.22 -8.35
CA TYR A 21 -25.88 -4.61 -9.77
C TYR A 21 -25.62 -3.43 -10.72
N ARG A 22 -26.19 -2.25 -10.40
CA ARG A 22 -25.98 -1.04 -11.19
C ARG A 22 -24.52 -0.57 -11.14
N ALA A 23 -23.89 -0.59 -9.96
CA ALA A 23 -22.48 -0.24 -9.80
C ALA A 23 -21.62 -1.15 -10.70
N VAL A 24 -21.81 -2.47 -10.65
CA VAL A 24 -21.09 -3.43 -11.49
C VAL A 24 -21.28 -3.11 -12.98
N GLU A 25 -22.49 -2.78 -13.43
CA GLU A 25 -22.72 -2.43 -14.83
C GLU A 25 -21.95 -1.18 -15.27
N LEU A 26 -21.93 -0.15 -14.42
CA LEU A 26 -21.19 1.09 -14.68
C LEU A 26 -19.66 0.87 -14.71
N MET A 27 -19.15 -0.05 -13.90
CA MET A 27 -17.70 -0.34 -13.82
C MET A 27 -17.16 -1.12 -15.03
N LYS A 28 -17.97 -1.91 -15.73
CA LYS A 28 -17.53 -2.83 -16.79
C LYS A 28 -16.63 -2.18 -17.85
N THR A 29 -16.98 -0.99 -18.31
CA THR A 29 -16.21 -0.27 -19.34
C THR A 29 -14.83 0.18 -18.86
N HIS A 30 -14.69 0.49 -17.58
CA HIS A 30 -13.42 0.85 -16.98
C HIS A 30 -12.54 -0.38 -16.80
N ILE A 31 -13.11 -1.46 -16.27
CA ILE A 31 -12.41 -2.71 -16.03
C ILE A 31 -11.92 -3.35 -17.33
N ALA A 32 -12.73 -3.32 -18.38
CA ALA A 32 -12.35 -3.85 -19.69
C ALA A 32 -11.05 -3.24 -20.24
N LYS A 33 -10.74 -1.99 -19.91
CA LYS A 33 -9.48 -1.33 -20.31
C LYS A 33 -8.23 -1.91 -19.65
N THR A 34 -8.39 -2.64 -18.54
CA THR A 34 -7.28 -3.23 -17.78
C THR A 34 -6.93 -4.64 -18.24
N MET A 35 -7.77 -5.27 -19.05
CA MET A 35 -7.61 -6.67 -19.42
C MET A 35 -6.33 -6.87 -20.23
N THR A 36 -5.44 -7.71 -19.72
CA THR A 36 -4.24 -8.21 -20.42
C THR A 36 -4.49 -9.62 -20.92
N ALA A 37 -3.59 -10.14 -21.73
CA ALA A 37 -3.70 -11.51 -22.27
C ALA A 37 -3.79 -12.60 -21.18
N GLY A 38 -3.27 -12.34 -19.98
CA GLY A 38 -3.34 -13.28 -18.85
C GLY A 38 -4.69 -13.30 -18.13
N ALA A 39 -5.55 -12.29 -18.27
CA ALA A 39 -6.85 -12.27 -17.63
C ALA A 39 -7.83 -13.19 -18.39
N LEU A 40 -8.27 -14.28 -17.74
CA LEU A 40 -9.10 -15.33 -18.37
C LEU A 40 -10.58 -15.25 -18.00
N SER A 41 -10.96 -14.46 -17.03
CA SER A 41 -12.33 -14.40 -16.54
C SER A 41 -12.93 -13.00 -16.68
N ASP A 42 -14.22 -12.95 -17.05
CA ASP A 42 -15.04 -11.77 -16.87
C ASP A 42 -15.34 -11.54 -15.38
N ILE A 43 -15.68 -10.30 -15.01
CA ILE A 43 -16.08 -9.94 -13.65
C ILE A 43 -17.45 -10.51 -13.33
N GLY A 44 -17.59 -11.00 -12.07
CA GLY A 44 -18.83 -11.55 -11.53
C GLY A 44 -18.80 -13.05 -11.28
N GLY A 45 -17.63 -13.71 -11.47
CA GLY A 45 -17.38 -15.07 -11.01
C GLY A 45 -17.00 -15.13 -9.51
N PHE A 46 -16.81 -16.34 -8.99
CA PHE A 46 -16.36 -16.53 -7.58
C PHE A 46 -14.89 -16.11 -7.37
N GLY A 47 -14.11 -15.94 -8.43
CA GLY A 47 -12.71 -15.53 -8.35
C GLY A 47 -12.18 -15.12 -9.71
N GLY A 48 -11.17 -14.26 -9.73
CA GLY A 48 -10.45 -13.86 -10.93
C GLY A 48 -9.46 -14.96 -11.35
N LEU A 49 -9.49 -15.33 -12.62
CA LEU A 49 -8.54 -16.28 -13.22
C LEU A 49 -7.47 -15.53 -13.98
N PHE A 50 -6.22 -15.87 -13.73
CA PHE A 50 -5.08 -15.27 -14.41
C PHE A 50 -4.08 -16.34 -14.86
N GLU A 51 -3.79 -16.40 -16.15
CA GLU A 51 -2.79 -17.26 -16.73
C GLU A 51 -1.40 -16.61 -16.67
N LEU A 52 -0.43 -17.33 -16.14
CA LEU A 52 0.94 -16.83 -16.05
C LEU A 52 1.69 -17.03 -17.36
N ASP A 53 2.13 -15.94 -17.97
CA ASP A 53 3.17 -16.00 -19.00
C ASP A 53 4.54 -16.09 -18.29
N LEU A 54 5.17 -17.26 -18.41
CA LEU A 54 6.49 -17.54 -17.85
C LEU A 54 7.63 -17.41 -18.88
N THR A 55 7.37 -16.79 -20.04
CA THR A 55 8.39 -16.55 -21.06
C THR A 55 9.54 -15.73 -20.48
N GLY A 56 10.75 -16.27 -20.54
CA GLY A 56 11.96 -15.65 -19.97
C GLY A 56 12.06 -15.70 -18.44
N ILE A 57 11.18 -16.47 -17.77
CA ILE A 57 11.22 -16.71 -16.33
C ILE A 57 11.52 -18.19 -16.08
N SER A 58 12.72 -18.47 -15.58
CA SER A 58 13.15 -19.84 -15.29
C SER A 58 12.74 -20.34 -13.91
N ARG A 59 12.70 -19.43 -12.93
CA ARG A 59 12.33 -19.71 -11.54
C ARG A 59 11.39 -18.63 -11.04
N PRO A 60 10.06 -18.76 -11.27
CA PRO A 60 9.10 -17.74 -10.91
C PRO A 60 9.00 -17.57 -9.39
N VAL A 61 9.00 -16.31 -8.95
CA VAL A 61 8.71 -15.89 -7.58
C VAL A 61 7.52 -14.97 -7.65
N LEU A 62 6.45 -15.30 -6.93
CA LEU A 62 5.30 -14.43 -6.77
C LEU A 62 5.57 -13.41 -5.65
N VAL A 63 5.19 -12.18 -5.90
CA VAL A 63 5.29 -11.07 -4.95
C VAL A 63 3.90 -10.49 -4.77
N SER A 64 3.50 -10.25 -3.54
CA SER A 64 2.20 -9.64 -3.22
C SER A 64 2.37 -8.38 -2.41
N GLY A 65 1.50 -7.41 -2.64
CA GLY A 65 1.39 -6.18 -1.88
C GLY A 65 -0.07 -5.88 -1.58
N THR A 66 -0.36 -5.41 -0.38
CA THR A 66 -1.68 -4.93 0.04
C THR A 66 -1.52 -3.64 0.80
N ASP A 67 -2.35 -2.66 0.48
CA ASP A 67 -2.37 -1.37 1.15
C ASP A 67 -3.72 -0.69 0.94
N GLY A 68 -3.98 0.38 1.70
CA GLY A 68 -5.16 1.22 1.56
C GLY A 68 -4.81 2.67 1.25
N VAL A 69 -5.81 3.46 0.89
CA VAL A 69 -5.63 4.91 0.64
C VAL A 69 -5.40 5.66 1.95
N GLY A 70 -6.05 5.23 3.01
CA GLY A 70 -5.94 5.87 4.31
C GLY A 70 -6.67 7.23 4.39
N THR A 71 -6.19 8.11 5.27
CA THR A 71 -6.93 9.33 5.64
C THR A 71 -6.97 10.43 4.55
N LYS A 72 -6.31 10.23 3.41
CA LYS A 72 -6.50 11.04 2.19
C LYS A 72 -7.95 10.97 1.69
N LEU A 73 -8.66 9.87 1.93
CA LEU A 73 -10.07 9.71 1.57
C LEU A 73 -10.94 10.86 2.05
N LYS A 74 -10.64 11.42 3.24
CA LYS A 74 -11.40 12.58 3.75
C LYS A 74 -11.37 13.77 2.81
N LEU A 75 -10.24 13.99 2.13
CA LEU A 75 -10.15 15.05 1.13
C LEU A 75 -11.01 14.74 -0.11
N ALA A 76 -11.06 13.49 -0.54
CA ALA A 76 -11.95 13.07 -1.64
C ALA A 76 -13.43 13.31 -1.29
N PHE A 77 -13.83 13.03 -0.04
CA PHE A 77 -15.19 13.30 0.44
C PHE A 77 -15.51 14.80 0.43
N LEU A 78 -14.61 15.64 0.97
CA LEU A 78 -14.81 17.10 1.03
C LEU A 78 -14.82 17.77 -0.35
N MET A 79 -14.11 17.23 -1.30
CA MET A 79 -14.03 17.75 -2.67
C MET A 79 -15.06 17.11 -3.62
N ASP A 80 -15.77 16.07 -3.16
CA ASP A 80 -16.65 15.21 -3.96
C ASP A 80 -15.97 14.75 -5.26
N LYS A 81 -14.72 14.23 -5.10
CA LYS A 81 -13.88 13.76 -6.21
C LYS A 81 -13.27 12.43 -5.87
N HIS A 82 -13.75 11.37 -6.52
CA HIS A 82 -13.51 10.00 -6.13
C HIS A 82 -12.63 9.19 -7.12
N ASP A 83 -12.44 9.69 -8.32
CA ASP A 83 -11.68 9.03 -9.40
C ASP A 83 -10.17 9.00 -9.19
N THR A 84 -9.61 9.86 -8.33
CA THR A 84 -8.16 9.91 -8.10
C THR A 84 -7.67 8.93 -7.06
N VAL A 85 -8.47 8.67 -6.01
CA VAL A 85 -8.07 7.81 -4.88
C VAL A 85 -7.96 6.34 -5.25
N GLY A 86 -8.65 5.90 -6.32
CA GLY A 86 -8.46 4.57 -6.90
C GLY A 86 -7.02 4.38 -7.43
N ILE A 87 -6.45 5.41 -8.07
CA ILE A 87 -5.06 5.40 -8.52
C ILE A 87 -4.12 5.32 -7.32
N ASP A 88 -4.39 6.05 -6.22
CA ASP A 88 -3.60 5.95 -4.99
C ASP A 88 -3.59 4.52 -4.46
N CYS A 89 -4.74 3.86 -4.38
CA CYS A 89 -4.88 2.49 -3.90
C CYS A 89 -3.99 1.52 -4.71
N VAL A 90 -4.07 1.58 -6.03
CA VAL A 90 -3.23 0.75 -6.91
C VAL A 90 -1.76 1.08 -6.74
N ALA A 91 -1.40 2.37 -6.75
CA ALA A 91 -0.03 2.83 -6.66
C ALA A 91 0.67 2.35 -5.39
N MET A 92 -0.02 2.39 -4.24
CA MET A 92 0.53 1.94 -2.96
C MET A 92 0.91 0.46 -3.01
N CYS A 93 0.09 -0.39 -3.66
CA CYS A 93 0.36 -1.82 -3.79
C CYS A 93 1.44 -2.13 -4.84
N VAL A 94 1.30 -1.60 -6.06
CA VAL A 94 2.18 -1.98 -7.19
C VAL A 94 3.57 -1.38 -7.10
N ASN A 95 3.72 -0.21 -6.47
CA ASN A 95 5.02 0.39 -6.23
C ASN A 95 5.85 -0.42 -5.22
N ASP A 96 5.20 -1.08 -4.26
CA ASP A 96 5.91 -2.00 -3.34
C ASP A 96 6.35 -3.28 -4.05
N ILE A 97 5.51 -3.80 -4.96
CA ILE A 97 5.85 -4.98 -5.78
C ILE A 97 7.07 -4.70 -6.65
N ILE A 98 7.12 -3.55 -7.32
CA ILE A 98 8.26 -3.21 -8.18
C ILE A 98 9.54 -2.95 -7.39
N CYS A 99 9.47 -2.62 -6.10
CA CYS A 99 10.65 -2.46 -5.24
C CYS A 99 11.51 -3.71 -5.09
N VAL A 100 10.99 -4.88 -5.45
CA VAL A 100 11.75 -6.14 -5.51
C VAL A 100 12.00 -6.64 -6.94
N GLY A 101 11.66 -5.82 -7.95
CA GLY A 101 11.86 -6.14 -9.37
C GLY A 101 10.72 -6.95 -10.00
N ALA A 102 9.59 -7.12 -9.30
CA ALA A 102 8.48 -7.90 -9.83
C ALA A 102 7.55 -7.06 -10.72
N LYS A 103 7.13 -7.65 -11.84
CA LYS A 103 6.10 -7.09 -12.73
C LYS A 103 4.72 -7.39 -12.14
N PRO A 104 3.87 -6.38 -11.86
CA PRO A 104 2.49 -6.60 -11.47
C PRO A 104 1.72 -7.37 -12.55
N LEU A 105 0.89 -8.30 -12.13
CA LEU A 105 0.05 -9.14 -12.99
C LEU A 105 -1.41 -8.74 -12.89
N PHE A 106 -1.93 -8.72 -11.68
CA PHE A 106 -3.33 -8.40 -11.43
C PHE A 106 -3.53 -7.68 -10.11
N PHE A 107 -4.70 -7.07 -10.00
CA PHE A 107 -5.15 -6.31 -8.85
C PHE A 107 -6.56 -6.74 -8.44
N LEU A 108 -6.83 -6.66 -7.15
CA LEU A 108 -8.14 -6.80 -6.53
C LEU A 108 -8.36 -5.61 -5.60
N ASP A 109 -9.55 -5.03 -5.60
CA ASP A 109 -9.93 -3.97 -4.68
C ASP A 109 -10.93 -4.45 -3.64
N TYR A 110 -10.99 -3.73 -2.51
CA TYR A 110 -12.01 -3.86 -1.50
C TYR A 110 -12.54 -2.47 -1.13
N ILE A 111 -13.82 -2.24 -1.39
CA ILE A 111 -14.52 -1.01 -1.07
C ILE A 111 -15.56 -1.31 0.02
N ALA A 112 -15.38 -0.73 1.21
CA ALA A 112 -16.36 -0.79 2.29
C ALA A 112 -17.02 0.57 2.43
N CYS A 113 -18.33 0.69 2.25
CA CYS A 113 -19.05 1.96 2.23
C CYS A 113 -20.27 1.97 3.17
N GLY A 114 -20.63 3.15 3.65
CA GLY A 114 -21.85 3.32 4.46
C GLY A 114 -23.11 3.11 3.64
N LYS A 115 -23.09 3.57 2.37
CA LYS A 115 -24.12 3.34 1.38
C LYS A 115 -23.53 3.13 0.00
N ASN A 116 -24.03 2.14 -0.71
CA ASN A 116 -23.64 1.90 -2.09
C ASN A 116 -24.35 2.91 -3.02
N ILE A 117 -23.59 3.94 -3.43
CA ILE A 117 -24.02 4.92 -4.45
C ILE A 117 -23.34 4.51 -5.76
N PRO A 118 -24.08 3.93 -6.72
CA PRO A 118 -23.48 3.27 -7.90
C PRO A 118 -22.52 4.15 -8.70
N GLU A 119 -22.87 5.42 -8.89
CA GLU A 119 -22.05 6.38 -9.63
C GLU A 119 -20.73 6.66 -8.88
N LYS A 120 -20.77 6.85 -7.56
CA LYS A 120 -19.59 7.08 -6.73
C LYS A 120 -18.67 5.85 -6.72
N ILE A 121 -19.24 4.65 -6.60
CA ILE A 121 -18.47 3.39 -6.68
C ILE A 121 -17.82 3.25 -8.07
N ALA A 122 -18.55 3.56 -9.12
CA ALA A 122 -18.00 3.54 -10.48
C ALA A 122 -16.85 4.55 -10.67
N ASP A 123 -16.95 5.73 -10.10
CA ASP A 123 -15.85 6.72 -10.12
C ASP A 123 -14.61 6.21 -9.38
N ILE A 124 -14.78 5.61 -8.19
CA ILE A 124 -13.66 5.00 -7.45
C ILE A 124 -12.99 3.93 -8.30
N VAL A 125 -13.78 3.00 -8.87
CA VAL A 125 -13.25 1.91 -9.69
C VAL A 125 -12.67 2.41 -11.01
N SER A 126 -13.15 3.54 -11.55
CA SER A 126 -12.51 4.16 -12.72
C SER A 126 -11.06 4.55 -12.41
N GLY A 127 -10.81 5.10 -11.21
CA GLY A 127 -9.46 5.39 -10.73
C GLY A 127 -8.62 4.13 -10.48
N VAL A 128 -9.21 3.07 -9.92
CA VAL A 128 -8.53 1.77 -9.76
C VAL A 128 -8.14 1.21 -11.13
N ALA A 129 -9.06 1.23 -12.09
CA ALA A 129 -8.79 0.77 -13.46
C ALA A 129 -7.68 1.59 -14.13
N GLU A 130 -7.70 2.92 -13.99
CA GLU A 130 -6.64 3.78 -14.52
C GLU A 130 -5.27 3.43 -13.89
N GLY A 131 -5.21 3.22 -12.58
CA GLY A 131 -3.99 2.77 -11.89
C GLY A 131 -3.50 1.41 -12.41
N CYS A 132 -4.41 0.49 -12.68
CA CYS A 132 -4.10 -0.81 -13.29
C CYS A 132 -3.52 -0.64 -14.70
N VAL A 133 -4.11 0.20 -15.55
CA VAL A 133 -3.59 0.52 -16.89
C VAL A 133 -2.18 1.13 -16.81
N GLN A 134 -1.96 2.06 -15.88
CA GLN A 134 -0.65 2.67 -15.69
C GLN A 134 0.41 1.67 -15.24
N SER A 135 0.06 0.71 -14.38
CA SER A 135 0.97 -0.34 -13.91
C SER A 135 1.10 -1.54 -14.86
N GLY A 136 0.16 -1.70 -15.81
CA GLY A 136 0.09 -2.88 -16.67
C GLY A 136 -0.49 -4.12 -15.99
N ALA A 137 -1.20 -3.94 -14.87
CA ALA A 137 -1.93 -4.99 -14.17
C ALA A 137 -3.38 -5.09 -14.68
N SER A 138 -3.99 -6.27 -14.57
CA SER A 138 -5.41 -6.47 -14.85
C SER A 138 -6.23 -6.37 -13.57
N LEU A 139 -7.32 -5.61 -13.58
CA LEU A 139 -8.31 -5.64 -12.49
C LEU A 139 -9.24 -6.83 -12.73
N ILE A 140 -8.99 -7.95 -12.03
CA ILE A 140 -9.66 -9.23 -12.28
C ILE A 140 -10.76 -9.57 -11.28
N GLY A 141 -11.02 -8.70 -10.31
CA GLY A 141 -12.05 -8.88 -9.29
C GLY A 141 -11.93 -7.85 -8.20
N GLY A 142 -12.80 -7.94 -7.23
CA GLY A 142 -12.87 -7.07 -6.08
C GLY A 142 -14.13 -7.32 -5.28
N GLU A 143 -14.36 -6.53 -4.24
CA GLU A 143 -15.54 -6.60 -3.38
C GLU A 143 -16.03 -5.20 -3.06
N THR A 144 -17.35 -5.00 -3.14
CA THR A 144 -18.00 -3.79 -2.62
C THR A 144 -18.98 -4.17 -1.53
N ALA A 145 -18.64 -3.84 -0.29
CA ALA A 145 -19.44 -4.14 0.88
C ALA A 145 -20.20 -2.89 1.36
N GLU A 146 -21.54 -2.93 1.27
CA GLU A 146 -22.39 -1.94 1.92
C GLU A 146 -22.51 -2.29 3.40
N MET A 147 -22.07 -1.39 4.27
CA MET A 147 -21.96 -1.61 5.71
C MET A 147 -22.70 -0.51 6.52
N PRO A 148 -24.03 -0.52 6.48
CA PRO A 148 -24.85 0.49 7.16
C PRO A 148 -24.59 0.49 8.67
N GLY A 149 -24.36 1.70 9.23
CA GLY A 149 -24.06 1.86 10.65
C GLY A 149 -22.59 1.63 11.03
N PHE A 150 -21.75 1.13 10.12
CA PHE A 150 -20.30 1.00 10.31
C PHE A 150 -19.56 2.24 9.78
N TYR A 151 -19.93 2.66 8.57
CA TYR A 151 -19.42 3.91 7.95
C TYR A 151 -20.56 4.93 7.89
N PRO A 152 -20.25 6.23 7.96
CA PRO A 152 -21.20 7.27 7.56
C PRO A 152 -21.70 7.05 6.13
N VAL A 153 -22.92 7.49 5.84
CA VAL A 153 -23.59 7.23 4.55
C VAL A 153 -22.75 7.68 3.35
N ASP A 154 -22.00 8.78 3.49
CA ASP A 154 -21.23 9.39 2.40
C ASP A 154 -19.74 8.96 2.40
N GLU A 155 -19.33 8.13 3.36
CA GLU A 155 -17.95 7.73 3.54
C GLU A 155 -17.73 6.26 3.14
N TYR A 156 -16.48 5.96 2.77
CA TYR A 156 -16.03 4.61 2.44
C TYR A 156 -14.57 4.43 2.82
N ASP A 157 -14.14 3.17 2.89
CA ASP A 157 -12.73 2.80 2.89
C ASP A 157 -12.38 2.07 1.59
N LEU A 158 -11.13 2.20 1.17
CA LEU A 158 -10.63 1.63 -0.08
C LEU A 158 -9.25 1.01 0.16
N ALA A 159 -9.16 -0.28 -0.06
CA ALA A 159 -7.93 -1.05 0.00
C ALA A 159 -7.75 -1.90 -1.25
N GLY A 160 -6.53 -2.35 -1.50
CA GLY A 160 -6.20 -3.17 -2.64
C GLY A 160 -5.21 -4.27 -2.32
N PHE A 161 -5.17 -5.23 -3.21
CA PHE A 161 -4.24 -6.34 -3.20
C PHE A 161 -3.75 -6.59 -4.62
N SER A 162 -2.44 -6.65 -4.78
CA SER A 162 -1.81 -6.94 -6.06
C SER A 162 -0.86 -8.12 -5.97
N VAL A 163 -0.74 -8.85 -7.06
CA VAL A 163 0.25 -9.92 -7.23
C VAL A 163 1.10 -9.61 -8.46
N GLY A 164 2.40 -9.80 -8.30
CA GLY A 164 3.38 -9.70 -9.39
C GLY A 164 4.26 -10.94 -9.47
N VAL A 165 5.04 -11.02 -10.53
CA VAL A 165 6.00 -12.10 -10.76
C VAL A 165 7.37 -11.55 -11.11
N VAL A 166 8.42 -12.24 -10.67
CA VAL A 166 9.81 -11.97 -11.03
C VAL A 166 10.58 -13.29 -11.16
N ASP A 167 11.54 -13.38 -12.07
CA ASP A 167 12.51 -14.47 -12.01
C ASP A 167 13.37 -14.34 -10.76
N LYS A 168 13.60 -15.45 -10.05
CA LYS A 168 14.42 -15.44 -8.83
C LYS A 168 15.80 -14.82 -9.04
N ALA A 169 16.36 -14.95 -10.23
CA ALA A 169 17.66 -14.37 -10.58
C ALA A 169 17.61 -12.85 -10.80
N LYS A 170 16.42 -12.28 -11.04
CA LYS A 170 16.21 -10.85 -11.29
C LYS A 170 15.66 -10.10 -10.04
N VAL A 171 15.45 -10.79 -8.92
CA VAL A 171 15.09 -10.14 -7.65
C VAL A 171 16.23 -9.21 -7.24
N PHE A 172 15.94 -7.97 -6.92
CA PHE A 172 16.95 -7.01 -6.51
C PHE A 172 17.72 -7.49 -5.28
N ASP A 173 19.04 -7.52 -5.39
CA ASP A 173 19.94 -7.98 -4.32
C ASP A 173 20.73 -6.80 -3.75
N LYS A 174 20.24 -6.25 -2.65
CA LYS A 174 20.90 -5.16 -1.93
C LYS A 174 22.28 -5.52 -1.38
N THR A 175 22.64 -6.82 -1.31
CA THR A 175 23.98 -7.23 -0.84
C THR A 175 25.09 -6.89 -1.85
N THR A 176 24.71 -6.62 -3.10
CA THR A 176 25.63 -6.18 -4.17
C THR A 176 25.98 -4.69 -4.09
N ILE A 177 25.34 -3.93 -3.18
CA ILE A 177 25.62 -2.51 -3.00
C ILE A 177 26.99 -2.31 -2.36
N GLN A 178 27.76 -1.40 -2.93
CA GLN A 178 29.11 -1.08 -2.52
C GLN A 178 29.29 0.40 -2.18
N PRO A 179 30.31 0.75 -1.38
CA PRO A 179 30.69 2.14 -1.19
C PRO A 179 31.05 2.79 -2.52
N GLY A 180 30.47 3.95 -2.80
CA GLY A 180 30.63 4.64 -4.08
C GLY A 180 29.42 4.54 -5.01
N ASP A 181 28.55 3.54 -4.83
CA ASP A 181 27.26 3.50 -5.49
C ASP A 181 26.43 4.76 -5.19
N VAL A 182 25.49 5.06 -6.04
CA VAL A 182 24.67 6.26 -5.93
C VAL A 182 23.18 5.92 -5.76
N ILE A 183 22.48 6.78 -5.02
CA ILE A 183 21.03 6.76 -4.92
C ILE A 183 20.48 7.81 -5.88
N LEU A 184 19.59 7.40 -6.74
CA LEU A 184 18.80 8.26 -7.62
C LEU A 184 17.39 8.39 -7.10
N GLY A 185 16.83 9.60 -7.10
CA GLY A 185 15.46 9.87 -6.69
C GLY A 185 14.56 10.08 -7.92
N LEU A 186 13.38 9.47 -7.91
CA LEU A 186 12.32 9.73 -8.86
C LEU A 186 11.30 10.69 -8.23
N PRO A 187 10.90 11.78 -8.92
CA PRO A 187 10.05 12.81 -8.35
C PRO A 187 8.65 12.28 -8.03
N SER A 188 8.07 12.79 -6.95
CA SER A 188 6.68 12.56 -6.59
C SER A 188 5.74 13.52 -7.33
N SER A 189 4.45 13.17 -7.39
CA SER A 189 3.37 14.05 -7.88
C SER A 189 2.85 15.03 -6.84
N GLY A 190 3.31 14.92 -5.60
CA GLY A 190 2.82 15.67 -4.44
C GLY A 190 3.04 14.89 -3.16
N VAL A 191 2.10 15.00 -2.23
CA VAL A 191 2.14 14.30 -0.94
C VAL A 191 2.00 12.78 -1.10
N HIS A 192 1.43 12.33 -2.21
CA HIS A 192 1.02 10.96 -2.47
C HIS A 192 -0.16 10.55 -1.56
N SER A 193 -0.07 9.41 -0.87
CA SER A 193 -1.14 8.92 0.00
C SER A 193 -0.69 8.73 1.47
N ASN A 194 0.45 9.32 1.86
CA ASN A 194 1.02 9.17 3.20
C ASN A 194 1.08 10.49 3.96
N GLY A 195 0.96 10.42 5.30
CA GLY A 195 1.05 11.58 6.16
C GLY A 195 -0.21 12.45 6.23
N PHE A 196 -1.33 12.04 5.62
CA PHE A 196 -2.55 12.84 5.53
C PHE A 196 -3.21 13.13 6.88
N SER A 197 -3.02 12.32 7.90
CA SER A 197 -3.49 12.67 9.25
C SER A 197 -2.82 13.94 9.79
N LEU A 198 -1.53 14.13 9.50
CA LEU A 198 -0.80 15.35 9.84
C LEU A 198 -1.23 16.52 8.93
N VAL A 199 -1.32 16.30 7.62
CA VAL A 199 -1.77 17.31 6.64
C VAL A 199 -3.13 17.87 7.04
N ARG A 200 -4.12 17.02 7.31
CA ARG A 200 -5.46 17.39 7.69
C ARG A 200 -5.48 18.26 8.96
N LYS A 201 -4.73 17.83 9.98
CA LYS A 201 -4.62 18.56 11.25
C LYS A 201 -3.96 19.94 11.08
N VAL A 202 -2.84 19.99 10.34
CA VAL A 202 -2.01 21.19 10.24
C VAL A 202 -2.65 22.25 9.34
N LEU A 203 -3.30 21.82 8.25
CA LEU A 203 -3.96 22.74 7.30
C LEU A 203 -5.45 22.89 7.58
N ASP A 204 -5.95 22.32 8.67
CA ASP A 204 -7.38 22.33 9.07
C ASP A 204 -8.31 22.00 7.91
N VAL A 205 -8.00 20.91 7.20
CA VAL A 205 -8.62 20.54 5.91
C VAL A 205 -10.16 20.44 6.00
N GLU A 206 -10.68 20.07 7.16
CA GLU A 206 -12.11 19.94 7.41
C GLU A 206 -12.86 21.28 7.40
N HIS A 207 -12.18 22.41 7.69
CA HIS A 207 -12.79 23.73 7.77
C HIS A 207 -12.21 24.72 6.76
N ALA A 208 -11.07 24.41 6.13
CA ALA A 208 -10.44 25.26 5.14
C ALA A 208 -11.26 25.34 3.84
N ASP A 209 -11.22 26.47 3.17
CA ASP A 209 -11.69 26.56 1.78
C ASP A 209 -10.70 25.86 0.84
N LEU A 210 -11.00 24.62 0.50
CA LEU A 210 -10.15 23.77 -0.35
C LEU A 210 -10.10 24.23 -1.81
N LYS A 211 -10.95 25.17 -2.22
CA LYS A 211 -11.03 25.70 -3.60
C LYS A 211 -10.42 27.09 -3.73
N ALA A 212 -10.15 27.78 -2.62
CA ALA A 212 -9.51 29.08 -2.65
C ALA A 212 -8.06 29.01 -3.12
N PRO A 213 -7.59 29.95 -3.95
CA PRO A 213 -6.20 30.03 -4.38
C PRO A 213 -5.28 30.34 -3.19
N VAL A 214 -4.15 29.64 -3.12
CA VAL A 214 -3.13 29.80 -2.08
C VAL A 214 -1.84 30.34 -2.72
N GLU A 215 -1.42 31.55 -2.35
CA GLU A 215 -0.24 32.22 -2.91
C GLU A 215 1.03 31.36 -2.78
N ALA A 216 1.25 30.74 -1.62
CA ALA A 216 2.40 29.85 -1.35
C ALA A 216 2.44 28.62 -2.25
N LEU A 217 1.35 28.28 -2.94
CA LEU A 217 1.22 27.17 -3.89
C LEU A 217 1.18 27.67 -5.35
N GLY A 218 1.58 28.90 -5.60
CA GLY A 218 1.56 29.51 -6.92
C GLY A 218 0.16 29.78 -7.45
N GLY A 219 -0.78 30.05 -6.56
CA GLY A 219 -2.19 30.33 -6.89
C GLY A 219 -3.07 29.08 -7.03
N ARG A 220 -2.51 27.88 -6.89
CA ARG A 220 -3.30 26.62 -6.83
C ARG A 220 -3.99 26.52 -5.48
N SER A 221 -5.17 25.90 -5.46
CA SER A 221 -5.88 25.62 -4.22
C SER A 221 -5.27 24.43 -3.44
N LEU A 222 -5.68 24.28 -2.17
CA LEU A 222 -5.29 23.10 -1.37
C LEU A 222 -5.82 21.81 -2.01
N GLY A 223 -7.08 21.80 -2.47
CA GLY A 223 -7.68 20.64 -3.12
C GLY A 223 -6.89 20.20 -4.36
N GLU A 224 -6.59 21.14 -5.27
CA GLU A 224 -5.80 20.88 -6.48
C GLU A 224 -4.36 20.40 -6.19
N THR A 225 -3.82 20.75 -5.03
CA THR A 225 -2.43 20.40 -4.67
C THR A 225 -2.35 19.08 -3.89
N LEU A 226 -3.36 18.75 -3.11
CA LEU A 226 -3.37 17.56 -2.24
C LEU A 226 -4.04 16.33 -2.87
N LEU A 227 -4.98 16.51 -3.81
CA LEU A 227 -5.68 15.42 -4.49
C LEU A 227 -4.86 14.66 -5.56
N PRO A 228 -3.83 15.23 -6.23
CA PRO A 228 -3.09 14.47 -7.21
C PRO A 228 -2.71 13.10 -6.69
N PRO A 229 -2.96 12.03 -7.48
CA PRO A 229 -2.73 10.67 -7.03
C PRO A 229 -1.24 10.36 -6.91
N THR A 230 -0.93 9.35 -6.14
CA THR A 230 0.39 8.75 -6.04
C THR A 230 0.88 8.32 -7.42
N ARG A 231 2.10 8.72 -7.76
CA ARG A 231 2.72 8.33 -9.04
C ARG A 231 3.01 6.83 -9.05
N ILE A 232 2.68 6.17 -10.15
CA ILE A 232 3.02 4.77 -10.41
C ILE A 232 4.34 4.71 -11.15
N TYR A 233 5.33 4.01 -10.58
CA TYR A 233 6.71 3.93 -11.09
C TYR A 233 6.99 2.64 -11.85
N VAL A 234 6.02 1.71 -11.94
CA VAL A 234 6.20 0.35 -12.44
C VAL A 234 6.83 0.32 -13.83
N LYS A 235 6.21 0.99 -14.81
CA LYS A 235 6.72 0.98 -16.20
C LYS A 235 8.13 1.57 -16.31
N SER A 236 8.40 2.63 -15.53
CA SER A 236 9.72 3.26 -15.51
C SER A 236 10.80 2.34 -14.98
N ILE A 237 10.53 1.67 -13.85
CA ILE A 237 11.50 0.74 -13.26
C ILE A 237 11.69 -0.48 -14.14
N LEU A 238 10.62 -1.08 -14.68
CA LEU A 238 10.72 -2.23 -15.59
C LEU A 238 11.56 -1.90 -16.83
N ALA A 239 11.34 -0.74 -17.44
CA ALA A 239 12.12 -0.31 -18.60
C ALA A 239 13.59 -0.03 -18.27
N LEU A 240 13.87 0.54 -17.08
CA LEU A 240 15.24 0.72 -16.60
C LEU A 240 15.95 -0.60 -16.33
N MET A 241 15.24 -1.62 -15.83
CA MET A 241 15.82 -2.96 -15.58
C MET A 241 16.35 -3.63 -16.86
N GLU A 242 15.84 -3.28 -18.02
CA GLU A 242 16.35 -3.81 -19.31
C GLU A 242 17.66 -3.12 -19.76
N GLN A 243 18.00 -1.98 -19.18
CA GLN A 243 19.13 -1.14 -19.62
C GLN A 243 20.24 -1.01 -18.57
N VAL A 244 19.90 -1.04 -17.29
CA VAL A 244 20.83 -0.81 -16.18
C VAL A 244 20.65 -1.85 -15.07
N GLN A 245 21.75 -2.15 -14.36
CA GLN A 245 21.69 -3.02 -13.20
C GLN A 245 21.22 -2.26 -11.96
N ILE A 246 19.93 -2.34 -11.65
CA ILE A 246 19.38 -1.81 -10.42
C ILE A 246 19.71 -2.76 -9.27
N LYS A 247 20.35 -2.26 -8.22
CA LYS A 247 20.75 -3.06 -7.04
C LYS A 247 19.66 -3.10 -5.96
N SER A 248 18.91 -2.02 -5.80
CA SER A 248 17.76 -1.94 -4.92
C SER A 248 16.87 -0.76 -5.26
N VAL A 249 15.61 -0.82 -4.81
CA VAL A 249 14.60 0.24 -4.95
C VAL A 249 13.91 0.44 -3.61
N SER A 250 13.49 1.68 -3.31
CA SER A 250 12.66 2.01 -2.15
C SER A 250 11.50 2.88 -2.57
N HIS A 251 10.30 2.49 -2.21
CA HIS A 251 9.11 3.34 -2.26
C HIS A 251 9.09 4.24 -1.02
N ILE A 252 9.01 5.56 -1.21
CA ILE A 252 9.04 6.53 -0.10
C ILE A 252 7.60 6.79 0.35
N THR A 253 7.18 6.03 1.35
CA THR A 253 5.85 6.06 1.97
C THR A 253 5.89 6.62 3.40
N GLY A 254 4.99 6.21 4.28
CA GLY A 254 5.04 6.54 5.70
C GLY A 254 6.39 6.16 6.34
N GLY A 255 6.91 7.04 7.20
CA GLY A 255 8.29 6.93 7.70
C GLY A 255 9.33 7.66 6.86
N GLY A 256 8.93 8.20 5.67
CA GLY A 256 9.75 9.06 4.83
C GLY A 256 11.10 8.45 4.47
N PHE A 257 12.13 9.30 4.39
CA PHE A 257 13.48 8.87 4.02
C PHE A 257 14.15 8.01 5.10
N TYR A 258 13.90 8.34 6.37
CA TYR A 258 14.59 7.69 7.47
C TYR A 258 14.21 6.24 7.69
N GLU A 259 13.01 5.84 7.32
CA GLU A 259 12.58 4.46 7.45
C GLU A 259 12.65 3.67 6.15
N ASN A 260 12.34 4.30 4.99
CA ASN A 260 12.23 3.57 3.74
C ASN A 260 13.60 3.33 3.07
N ILE A 261 14.47 4.33 2.97
CA ILE A 261 15.77 4.16 2.33
C ILE A 261 16.63 3.09 3.01
N PRO A 262 16.74 3.02 4.36
CA PRO A 262 17.53 1.99 5.02
C PRO A 262 17.06 0.55 4.75
N ARG A 263 15.77 0.34 4.42
CA ARG A 263 15.25 -1.01 4.09
C ARG A 263 15.92 -1.59 2.85
N SER A 264 16.29 -0.74 1.90
CA SER A 264 16.93 -1.13 0.65
C SER A 264 18.47 -1.13 0.71
N LEU A 265 19.07 -0.84 1.87
CA LEU A 265 20.51 -0.86 2.07
C LEU A 265 20.96 -2.11 2.84
N PRO A 266 22.16 -2.65 2.58
CA PRO A 266 22.72 -3.70 3.39
C PRO A 266 23.12 -3.21 4.78
N GLN A 267 23.24 -4.13 5.73
CA GLN A 267 23.71 -3.80 7.08
C GLN A 267 25.10 -3.18 7.02
N GLY A 268 25.30 -2.11 7.79
CA GLY A 268 26.59 -1.39 7.83
C GLY A 268 26.80 -0.36 6.73
N MET A 269 25.79 -0.16 5.86
CA MET A 269 25.79 0.90 4.83
C MET A 269 24.89 2.07 5.27
N THR A 270 25.23 3.28 4.85
CA THR A 270 24.41 4.47 5.11
C THR A 270 24.32 5.36 3.86
N ALA A 271 23.17 6.00 3.69
CA ALA A 271 22.95 7.03 2.68
C ALA A 271 23.31 8.41 3.24
N LYS A 272 24.16 9.15 2.53
CA LYS A 272 24.44 10.57 2.81
C LYS A 272 23.74 11.43 1.78
N ILE A 273 22.61 11.97 2.17
CA ILE A 273 21.75 12.80 1.29
C ILE A 273 22.00 14.26 1.64
N LYS A 274 22.34 15.07 0.61
CA LYS A 274 22.40 16.52 0.76
C LYS A 274 20.99 17.07 0.58
N GLU A 275 20.48 17.78 1.56
CA GLU A 275 19.14 18.35 1.51
C GLU A 275 18.93 19.28 0.30
N ALA A 276 19.96 20.03 -0.09
CA ALA A 276 19.91 20.89 -1.26
C ALA A 276 19.63 20.15 -2.59
N ASN A 277 19.83 18.82 -2.62
CA ASN A 277 19.53 17.99 -3.79
C ASN A 277 18.09 17.46 -3.80
N VAL A 278 17.31 17.69 -2.72
CA VAL A 278 15.92 17.23 -2.64
C VAL A 278 15.02 18.33 -3.23
N PRO A 279 14.25 18.05 -4.28
CA PRO A 279 13.35 19.02 -4.91
C PRO A 279 12.07 19.18 -4.08
N VAL A 280 12.20 19.81 -2.91
CA VAL A 280 11.08 19.98 -1.97
C VAL A 280 9.97 20.79 -2.62
N LEU A 281 8.79 20.16 -2.78
CA LEU A 281 7.65 20.83 -3.38
C LEU A 281 7.04 21.87 -2.42
N PRO A 282 6.44 22.97 -2.94
CA PRO A 282 5.89 24.05 -2.13
C PRO A 282 4.92 23.61 -1.03
N ILE A 283 4.15 22.56 -1.28
CA ILE A 283 3.21 22.01 -0.30
C ILE A 283 3.88 21.56 1.00
N PHE A 284 5.08 20.94 0.90
CA PHE A 284 5.80 20.51 2.11
C PHE A 284 6.31 21.69 2.93
N THR A 285 6.72 22.78 2.25
CA THR A 285 7.09 24.03 2.93
C THR A 285 5.88 24.68 3.62
N LEU A 286 4.71 24.61 2.98
CA LEU A 286 3.47 25.11 3.59
C LEU A 286 3.12 24.29 4.85
N ILE A 287 3.13 22.97 4.77
CA ILE A 287 2.85 22.06 5.91
C ILE A 287 3.85 22.31 7.05
N GLU A 288 5.14 22.40 6.76
CA GLU A 288 6.19 22.66 7.73
C GLU A 288 5.95 23.96 8.50
N LYS A 289 5.65 25.05 7.78
CA LYS A 289 5.41 26.37 8.38
C LYS A 289 4.11 26.43 9.17
N ALA A 290 3.01 25.98 8.58
CA ALA A 290 1.69 26.03 9.21
C ALA A 290 1.62 25.20 10.51
N GLY A 291 2.26 24.03 10.51
CA GLY A 291 2.30 23.14 11.68
C GLY A 291 3.47 23.36 12.60
N SER A 292 4.40 24.27 12.28
CA SER A 292 5.69 24.38 12.97
C SER A 292 6.36 23.04 13.13
N VAL A 293 6.25 22.17 12.08
CA VAL A 293 6.76 20.79 12.11
C VAL A 293 8.29 20.82 12.00
N PRO A 294 9.03 20.19 12.91
CA PRO A 294 10.48 20.15 12.79
C PRO A 294 10.94 19.56 11.46
N ARG A 295 11.94 20.16 10.83
CA ARG A 295 12.46 19.74 9.52
C ARG A 295 12.75 18.24 9.45
N ARG A 296 13.33 17.69 10.50
CA ARG A 296 13.61 16.24 10.60
C ARG A 296 12.33 15.40 10.54
N GLU A 297 11.26 15.85 11.18
CA GLU A 297 9.97 15.13 11.19
C GLU A 297 9.29 15.19 9.83
N MET A 298 9.47 16.29 9.08
CA MET A 298 9.03 16.38 7.70
C MET A 298 9.63 15.25 6.85
N PHE A 299 10.95 15.04 6.92
CA PHE A 299 11.64 13.95 6.22
C PHE A 299 11.36 12.55 6.81
N ASN A 300 10.80 12.46 8.00
CA ASN A 300 10.38 11.19 8.63
C ASN A 300 8.92 10.84 8.33
N THR A 301 8.13 11.79 7.81
CA THR A 301 6.69 11.59 7.56
C THR A 301 6.38 11.59 6.06
N PHE A 302 7.07 12.45 5.29
CA PHE A 302 6.72 12.74 3.90
C PHE A 302 7.83 12.35 2.92
N ASN A 303 7.43 12.22 1.65
CA ASN A 303 8.33 11.96 0.53
C ASN A 303 9.17 13.20 0.11
N MET A 304 8.85 14.39 0.58
CA MET A 304 9.53 15.67 0.33
C MET A 304 9.78 16.01 -1.15
N GLY A 305 9.03 15.41 -2.07
CA GLY A 305 9.18 15.58 -3.52
C GLY A 305 9.81 14.40 -4.24
N ILE A 306 10.24 13.35 -3.51
CA ILE A 306 10.81 12.12 -4.07
C ILE A 306 9.96 10.92 -3.63
N GLY A 307 9.24 10.32 -4.57
CA GLY A 307 8.35 9.20 -4.24
C GLY A 307 9.00 7.82 -4.33
N MET A 308 10.10 7.69 -5.09
CA MET A 308 10.84 6.44 -5.20
C MET A 308 12.33 6.70 -5.30
N THR A 309 13.16 5.80 -4.78
CA THR A 309 14.61 5.86 -4.95
C THR A 309 15.14 4.53 -5.46
N MET A 310 16.23 4.57 -6.23
CA MET A 310 16.94 3.39 -6.68
C MET A 310 18.44 3.51 -6.43
N VAL A 311 19.11 2.38 -6.22
CA VAL A 311 20.55 2.28 -6.07
C VAL A 311 21.15 1.62 -7.31
N VAL A 312 22.11 2.30 -7.91
CA VAL A 312 22.86 1.82 -9.07
C VAL A 312 24.37 2.08 -8.89
N ALA A 313 25.20 1.45 -9.71
CA ALA A 313 26.60 1.81 -9.80
C ALA A 313 26.73 3.25 -10.33
N ARG A 314 27.78 3.94 -9.93
CA ARG A 314 28.01 5.35 -10.36
C ARG A 314 28.06 5.48 -11.88
N GLU A 315 28.78 4.60 -12.52
CA GLU A 315 28.99 4.60 -13.97
C GLU A 315 27.65 4.41 -14.72
N GLU A 316 26.76 3.59 -14.20
CA GLU A 316 25.41 3.41 -14.74
C GLU A 316 24.58 4.69 -14.62
N ALA A 317 24.67 5.37 -13.46
CA ALA A 317 23.94 6.61 -13.22
C ALA A 317 24.33 7.74 -14.18
N GLU A 318 25.62 7.89 -14.46
CA GLU A 318 26.16 8.97 -15.28
C GLU A 318 25.89 8.74 -16.78
N ASN A 319 25.92 7.48 -17.24
CA ASN A 319 25.95 7.17 -18.68
C ASN A 319 24.61 6.66 -19.24
N ARG A 320 23.74 6.03 -18.45
CA ARG A 320 22.57 5.31 -18.98
C ARG A 320 21.24 5.71 -18.38
N VAL A 321 21.17 5.99 -17.09
CA VAL A 321 19.87 6.23 -16.42
C VAL A 321 19.22 7.51 -16.94
N ASN A 322 20.00 8.57 -17.15
CA ASN A 322 19.48 9.85 -17.66
C ASN A 322 18.96 9.73 -19.09
N GLU A 323 19.67 8.99 -19.96
CA GLU A 323 19.26 8.75 -21.36
C GLU A 323 17.98 7.92 -21.40
N ALA A 324 17.94 6.81 -20.65
CA ALA A 324 16.77 5.92 -20.58
C ALA A 324 15.50 6.63 -20.09
N LEU A 325 15.61 7.50 -19.09
CA LEU A 325 14.45 8.24 -18.57
C LEU A 325 14.01 9.37 -19.51
N ALA A 326 14.94 9.97 -20.25
CA ALA A 326 14.62 10.96 -21.27
C ALA A 326 13.88 10.32 -22.45
N GLU A 327 14.31 9.14 -22.91
CA GLU A 327 13.65 8.37 -23.98
C GLU A 327 12.23 7.95 -23.62
N MET A 328 11.97 7.66 -22.32
CA MET A 328 10.65 7.27 -21.85
C MET A 328 9.65 8.44 -21.72
N ALA A 329 10.02 9.65 -22.14
CA ALA A 329 9.19 10.86 -22.00
C ALA A 329 8.64 11.07 -20.56
N LEU A 330 9.33 10.54 -19.55
CA LEU A 330 8.89 10.63 -18.16
C LEU A 330 9.13 12.01 -17.53
N GLY A 331 9.55 12.96 -18.34
CA GLY A 331 9.53 14.41 -18.08
C GLY A 331 10.41 14.93 -16.96
N ASN A 332 11.04 14.07 -16.18
CA ASN A 332 11.87 14.49 -15.05
C ASN A 332 13.09 13.56 -14.94
N SER A 333 14.23 14.05 -15.32
CA SER A 333 15.50 13.37 -15.08
C SER A 333 15.65 13.02 -13.60
N PRO A 334 16.14 11.82 -13.26
CA PRO A 334 16.42 11.49 -11.87
C PRO A 334 17.50 12.44 -11.34
N VAL A 335 17.30 12.94 -10.15
CA VAL A 335 18.30 13.76 -9.49
C VAL A 335 19.33 12.82 -8.86
N VAL A 336 20.59 12.91 -9.26
CA VAL A 336 21.68 12.23 -8.54
C VAL A 336 21.79 12.85 -7.15
N TRP A 337 21.48 12.06 -6.16
CA TRP A 337 21.04 12.57 -4.87
C TRP A 337 21.99 12.31 -3.75
N ALA A 338 22.56 11.09 -3.72
CA ALA A 338 23.40 10.70 -2.61
C ALA A 338 24.44 9.66 -3.02
N LYS A 339 25.60 9.77 -2.38
CA LYS A 339 26.65 8.74 -2.41
C LYS A 339 26.48 7.80 -1.23
N LEU A 340 26.63 6.51 -1.47
CA LEU A 340 26.67 5.52 -0.42
C LEU A 340 28.08 5.44 0.21
N SER A 341 28.13 5.28 1.50
CA SER A 341 29.38 5.11 2.25
C SER A 341 29.18 4.10 3.39
N PRO A 342 30.26 3.44 3.85
CA PRO A 342 30.19 2.61 5.04
C PRO A 342 29.63 3.41 6.21
N ALA A 343 28.78 2.80 7.03
CA ALA A 343 28.30 3.38 8.26
C ALA A 343 29.50 3.56 9.20
N THR A 344 29.87 4.79 9.49
CA THR A 344 30.91 5.07 10.47
C THR A 344 30.43 4.62 11.83
N ARG A 345 31.12 3.69 12.50
CA ARG A 345 30.88 3.41 13.93
C ARG A 345 31.15 4.69 14.69
N VAL A 346 30.12 5.31 15.26
CA VAL A 346 30.31 6.40 16.20
C VAL A 346 30.58 5.77 17.56
N SER A 347 31.82 5.96 18.06
CA SER A 347 32.08 5.85 19.47
C SER A 347 31.19 6.85 20.22
N SER A 348 30.55 6.37 21.27
CA SER A 348 29.76 7.18 22.21
C SER A 348 30.55 8.41 22.66
N TYR A 349 29.99 9.56 22.50
CA TYR A 349 30.28 10.91 22.96
C TYR A 349 30.63 11.92 21.84
N GLY A 350 29.70 12.85 21.67
CA GLY A 350 29.85 14.04 20.84
C GLY A 350 28.55 14.43 20.18
N LYS A 351 27.90 15.48 20.68
CA LYS A 351 26.74 16.13 20.03
C LYS A 351 27.16 16.69 18.68
N ASN A 352 27.03 15.91 17.63
CA ASN A 352 27.11 16.42 16.26
C ASN A 352 25.80 16.05 15.53
N LYS A 353 25.26 17.05 14.83
CA LYS A 353 23.96 17.04 14.12
C LYS A 353 23.97 16.18 12.85
N ASP A 354 24.50 14.96 12.90
CA ASP A 354 24.45 14.02 11.78
C ASP A 354 23.37 12.98 12.01
N CYS A 355 22.40 12.96 11.12
CA CYS A 355 21.22 12.09 11.17
C CYS A 355 21.61 10.62 11.08
N ARG A 356 21.42 9.88 12.18
CA ARG A 356 21.49 8.43 12.21
C ARG A 356 20.09 7.84 12.26
N ALA A 357 19.77 7.02 11.27
CA ALA A 357 18.66 6.07 11.39
C ALA A 357 19.12 4.91 12.29
N GLY A 358 18.73 4.92 13.54
CA GLY A 358 18.87 3.80 14.47
C GLY A 358 17.53 3.10 14.63
N LEU A 359 17.38 1.94 14.02
CA LEU A 359 16.26 1.04 14.29
C LEU A 359 16.33 0.57 15.76
N ARG A 360 15.48 1.12 16.64
CA ARG A 360 15.10 0.46 17.87
C ARG A 360 13.71 -0.16 17.69
N ARG A 361 13.69 -1.46 17.50
CA ARG A 361 12.48 -2.23 17.77
C ARG A 361 12.12 -2.05 19.24
N ARG A 362 10.96 -1.47 19.53
CA ARG A 362 10.38 -1.54 20.88
C ARG A 362 9.85 -2.96 21.07
N HIS A 363 10.71 -3.85 21.63
CA HIS A 363 10.22 -4.98 22.39
C HIS A 363 9.75 -4.43 23.76
N GLN A 364 8.48 -4.61 24.05
CA GLN A 364 7.99 -4.48 25.42
C GLN A 364 8.69 -5.52 26.28
N SER A 365 9.51 -5.05 27.20
CA SER A 365 10.15 -5.88 28.21
C SER A 365 9.11 -6.27 29.27
N ALA A 366 8.72 -7.54 29.29
CA ALA A 366 8.23 -8.17 30.50
C ALA A 366 9.43 -8.45 31.41
N GLY A 367 9.33 -8.06 32.68
CA GLY A 367 10.38 -8.17 33.67
C GLY A 367 10.76 -9.63 34.05
N PRO A 368 11.84 -9.82 34.81
CA PRO A 368 12.48 -11.12 34.98
C PRO A 368 11.80 -11.96 36.07
N ALA A 369 11.39 -13.18 35.70
CA ALA A 369 11.12 -14.24 36.66
C ALA A 369 12.17 -15.34 36.52
N GLY A 370 12.67 -15.80 37.65
CA GLY A 370 13.87 -16.59 37.88
C GLY A 370 14.01 -17.90 37.12
N ARG A 371 15.27 -18.29 36.97
CA ARG A 371 15.70 -19.64 36.57
C ARG A 371 15.32 -20.70 37.61
N PRO A 372 15.19 -21.96 37.19
CA PRO A 372 16.12 -22.97 37.59
C PRO A 372 16.74 -23.79 36.43
N GLU A 373 17.92 -24.29 36.69
CA GLU A 373 18.78 -25.14 35.86
C GLU A 373 18.25 -26.55 35.69
N GLY A 374 18.64 -27.21 34.57
CA GLY A 374 18.63 -28.66 34.49
C GLY A 374 18.27 -29.25 33.13
N GLY A 375 19.26 -29.63 32.39
CA GLY A 375 19.54 -30.85 31.65
C GLY A 375 18.50 -31.49 30.71
N GLY A 376 18.98 -31.86 29.51
CA GLY A 376 18.47 -33.02 28.79
C GLY A 376 18.05 -32.76 27.36
N ALA A 377 18.94 -33.12 26.42
CA ALA A 377 18.59 -33.38 25.02
C ALA A 377 17.65 -34.56 24.91
N ASP A 378 16.63 -34.53 24.08
CA ASP A 378 16.35 -35.58 23.06
C ASP A 378 15.01 -35.38 22.33
N ARG A 379 15.11 -35.55 21.00
CA ARG A 379 14.18 -36.20 20.06
C ARG A 379 12.75 -35.67 19.90
N TRP A 380 12.55 -34.98 18.79
CA TRP A 380 11.25 -34.87 18.13
C TRP A 380 11.07 -36.08 17.18
N ARG A 381 10.12 -36.94 17.51
CA ARG A 381 9.43 -37.85 16.56
C ARG A 381 7.93 -37.82 16.80
N ASP A 382 7.25 -37.57 15.71
CA ASP A 382 5.88 -37.95 15.31
C ASP A 382 4.84 -38.30 16.37
N ARG A 383 3.73 -37.55 16.40
CA ARG A 383 2.35 -38.09 16.55
C ARG A 383 1.28 -37.09 16.07
N PRO A 384 0.19 -37.59 15.43
CA PRO A 384 -0.88 -36.76 14.85
C PRO A 384 -2.05 -36.58 15.81
N GLY A 385 -2.78 -35.44 15.64
CA GLY A 385 -4.20 -35.31 15.95
C GLY A 385 -4.57 -34.87 17.38
N HIS A 386 -5.08 -33.64 17.48
CA HIS A 386 -6.36 -33.29 18.08
C HIS A 386 -6.51 -31.76 18.15
N LEU A 387 -7.43 -31.22 17.35
CA LEU A 387 -7.96 -29.87 17.53
C LEU A 387 -8.83 -29.90 18.83
N GLN A 388 -8.43 -29.12 19.82
CA GLN A 388 -9.31 -28.70 20.90
C GLN A 388 -9.56 -27.20 20.85
N GLN A 389 -10.79 -26.83 20.58
CA GLN A 389 -11.32 -25.48 20.73
C GLN A 389 -11.14 -25.03 22.19
N ARG A 390 -10.40 -23.93 22.40
CA ARG A 390 -10.44 -23.19 23.66
C ARG A 390 -11.45 -22.05 23.54
N GLN A 391 -12.61 -22.25 24.17
CA GLN A 391 -13.53 -21.18 24.56
C GLN A 391 -12.87 -20.30 25.62
N ARG A 392 -12.81 -18.99 25.36
CA ARG A 392 -12.47 -18.00 26.39
C ARG A 392 -13.74 -17.60 27.12
N LEU A 393 -13.78 -17.89 28.42
CA LEU A 393 -14.76 -17.37 29.37
C LEU A 393 -14.40 -15.93 29.74
N CYS A 394 -15.37 -15.02 29.66
CA CYS A 394 -15.33 -13.71 30.31
C CYS A 394 -15.74 -13.87 31.77
N PRO A 395 -15.10 -13.23 32.74
CA PRO A 395 -15.58 -13.14 34.08
C PRO A 395 -16.40 -11.86 34.26
N ASP A 396 -17.68 -12.00 34.52
CA ASP A 396 -18.53 -10.93 35.06
C ASP A 396 -18.99 -11.35 36.46
N PRO A 397 -18.81 -10.54 37.51
CA PRO A 397 -19.22 -10.91 38.87
C PRO A 397 -20.60 -10.32 39.20
N GLY A 398 -21.58 -11.18 39.31
CA GLY A 398 -22.81 -10.81 39.99
C GLY A 398 -24.11 -11.38 39.45
N CYS A 399 -24.43 -12.62 39.85
CA CYS A 399 -25.84 -13.03 40.10
C CYS A 399 -25.90 -14.35 40.86
N PRO A 400 -26.77 -14.50 41.85
CA PRO A 400 -26.87 -15.69 42.70
C PRO A 400 -27.85 -16.77 42.16
N GLY A 401 -27.42 -17.96 42.30
CA GLY A 401 -28.02 -19.28 42.30
C GLY A 401 -29.46 -19.55 41.90
N ARG A 402 -29.63 -20.61 41.12
CA ARG A 402 -30.45 -21.78 41.37
C ARG A 402 -30.33 -22.76 40.20
N GLY A 403 -30.14 -24.02 40.56
CA GLY A 403 -29.97 -25.11 39.62
C GLY A 403 -31.25 -25.55 38.93
N SER A 404 -31.10 -26.17 37.80
CA SER A 404 -31.92 -27.32 37.33
C SER A 404 -31.23 -27.98 36.12
N ARG A 405 -31.08 -29.29 36.26
CA ARG A 405 -30.61 -30.20 35.21
C ARG A 405 -31.70 -30.33 34.14
N CYS A 406 -31.38 -30.28 32.89
CA CYS A 406 -32.16 -30.85 31.81
C CYS A 406 -31.27 -31.72 30.96
N GLY A 407 -31.58 -33.02 30.99
CA GLY A 407 -30.97 -34.02 30.14
C GLY A 407 -31.56 -33.97 28.73
N VAL A 408 -30.73 -34.23 27.75
CA VAL A 408 -31.17 -34.48 26.38
C VAL A 408 -30.71 -35.87 25.99
N GLN A 409 -31.66 -36.73 25.71
CA GLN A 409 -31.48 -38.07 25.12
C GLN A 409 -31.29 -37.96 23.60
N PRO A 410 -30.56 -38.87 22.97
CA PRO A 410 -30.42 -38.92 21.50
C PRO A 410 -31.54 -39.78 20.87
N LYS A 411 -32.10 -39.31 19.76
CA LYS A 411 -32.86 -40.10 18.78
C LYS A 411 -32.11 -39.97 17.46
N GLY A 412 -31.68 -41.06 16.83
CA GLY A 412 -32.43 -42.10 16.19
C GLY A 412 -32.28 -41.93 14.69
N THR A 413 -31.50 -42.80 14.06
CA THR A 413 -31.17 -42.95 12.64
C THR A 413 -32.41 -43.12 11.76
N GLY A 414 -32.42 -42.46 10.56
CA GLY A 414 -33.34 -42.77 9.48
C GLY A 414 -32.74 -42.29 8.14
N LYS A 415 -32.50 -43.24 7.26
CA LYS A 415 -32.03 -43.06 5.89
C LYS A 415 -33.21 -42.95 4.90
N PRO A 416 -32.98 -42.74 3.59
CA PRO A 416 -33.57 -41.64 2.79
C PRO A 416 -34.52 -42.13 1.69
N SER A 417 -35.23 -41.20 1.07
CA SER A 417 -35.74 -41.36 -0.30
C SER A 417 -35.96 -39.97 -0.89
N GLY A 418 -35.26 -39.56 -1.92
CA GLY A 418 -35.62 -39.53 -3.31
C GLY A 418 -36.47 -38.31 -3.69
N PHE A 419 -35.87 -37.33 -4.25
CA PHE A 419 -36.12 -36.70 -5.56
C PHE A 419 -35.09 -35.61 -5.78
#